data_cb35edee684b8d1c0131e7cdf54afdb3
#
_entry.id   cb35edee684b8d1c0131e7cdf54afdb3
#
_cell.length_a   1.000
_cell.length_b   1.000
_cell.length_c   1.000
_cell.angle_alpha   90.00
_cell.angle_beta   90.00
_cell.angle_gamma   90.00
#
_symmetry.space_group_name_H-M   'P 1'
#
loop_
_entity.id
_entity.type
_entity.pdbx_description
1 polymer ?
#
loop_
_entity_poly.entity_id
_entity_poly.type
_entity_poly.pdbx_seq_one_letter_code
_entity_poly.pdbx_strand_id
1 'polypeptide(L)'
;MPRGDEQRVVDAFCAWLRQDGWTVETEITFVDILAWKDGTTLLAEAKGITSSPGLDVDTAYGQLLRRMPIEPQHGWRYALVVPEETLKAALRVPQRIRDLLGLDVYSVNQDGAVTLRP
;
A
#
# COMPACT_ATOMS: atom_id res chain seq x y z
N MET A 1 -15.25 -9.23 -3.83
CA MET A 1 -14.39 -9.38 -5.01
C MET A 1 -13.69 -8.09 -5.33
N PRO A 2 -12.37 -8.06 -5.46
CA PRO A 2 -11.66 -6.85 -5.86
C PRO A 2 -12.11 -6.42 -7.26
N ARG A 3 -12.14 -5.13 -7.48
CA ARG A 3 -12.39 -4.60 -8.82
C ARG A 3 -11.17 -4.81 -9.68
N GLY A 4 -11.35 -4.95 -11.01
CA GLY A 4 -10.30 -5.37 -11.92
C GLY A 4 -8.98 -4.62 -11.78
N ASP A 5 -9.03 -3.27 -11.72
CA ASP A 5 -7.80 -2.49 -11.61
C ASP A 5 -7.14 -2.62 -10.24
N GLU A 6 -7.93 -2.74 -9.19
CA GLU A 6 -7.41 -2.94 -7.83
C GLU A 6 -6.67 -4.29 -7.75
N GLN A 7 -7.21 -5.33 -8.36
CA GLN A 7 -6.55 -6.63 -8.41
C GLN A 7 -5.21 -6.55 -9.15
N ARG A 8 -5.15 -5.79 -10.24
CA ARG A 8 -3.90 -5.57 -10.97
C ARG A 8 -2.83 -4.95 -10.08
N VAL A 9 -3.21 -3.95 -9.29
CA VAL A 9 -2.30 -3.26 -8.37
C VAL A 9 -1.82 -4.23 -7.27
N VAL A 10 -2.73 -5.00 -6.69
CA VAL A 10 -2.39 -6.01 -5.68
C VAL A 10 -1.41 -7.03 -6.25
N ASP A 11 -1.71 -7.58 -7.42
CA ASP A 11 -0.89 -8.61 -8.04
C ASP A 11 0.51 -8.10 -8.34
N ALA A 12 0.62 -6.89 -8.89
CA ALA A 12 1.90 -6.27 -9.21
C ALA A 12 2.75 -6.06 -7.96
N PHE A 13 2.15 -5.54 -6.90
CA PHE A 13 2.88 -5.28 -5.66
C PHE A 13 3.31 -6.58 -4.98
N CYS A 14 2.45 -7.58 -4.93
CA CYS A 14 2.79 -8.89 -4.36
C CYS A 14 3.93 -9.56 -5.13
N ALA A 15 3.91 -9.50 -6.46
CA ALA A 15 4.98 -10.05 -7.28
C ALA A 15 6.31 -9.33 -7.03
N TRP A 16 6.26 -8.00 -6.93
CA TRP A 16 7.44 -7.20 -6.64
C TRP A 16 8.04 -7.53 -5.27
N LEU A 17 7.19 -7.69 -4.25
CA LEU A 17 7.65 -8.08 -2.91
C LEU A 17 8.29 -9.46 -2.92
N ARG A 18 7.66 -10.44 -3.58
CA ARG A 18 8.17 -11.81 -3.64
C ARG A 18 9.52 -11.88 -4.34
N GLN A 19 9.74 -11.07 -5.37
CA GLN A 19 11.03 -11.00 -6.06
C GLN A 19 12.12 -10.48 -5.14
N ASP A 20 11.77 -9.65 -4.15
CA ASP A 20 12.70 -9.13 -3.16
C ASP A 20 12.80 -10.01 -1.91
N GLY A 21 12.23 -11.20 -1.95
CA GLY A 21 12.37 -12.19 -0.88
C GLY A 21 11.33 -12.12 0.23
N TRP A 22 10.27 -11.33 0.06
CA TRP A 22 9.19 -11.25 1.06
C TRP A 22 8.28 -12.46 1.00
N THR A 23 7.81 -12.91 2.16
CA THR A 23 6.67 -13.82 2.26
C THR A 23 5.42 -12.95 2.28
N VAL A 24 4.43 -13.25 1.43
CA VAL A 24 3.27 -12.38 1.22
C VAL A 24 1.98 -13.15 1.42
N GLU A 25 1.04 -12.55 2.17
CA GLU A 25 -0.34 -13.02 2.27
C GLU A 25 -1.30 -11.90 1.89
N THR A 26 -2.43 -12.25 1.29
CA THR A 26 -3.50 -11.31 0.96
C THR A 26 -4.80 -11.77 1.62
N GLU A 27 -5.58 -10.80 2.11
CA GLU A 27 -6.93 -11.07 2.59
C GLU A 27 -7.85 -11.31 1.39
N ILE A 28 -8.69 -12.34 1.48
CA ILE A 28 -9.65 -12.66 0.41
C ILE A 28 -10.74 -11.60 0.34
N THR A 29 -11.17 -11.10 1.48
CA THR A 29 -12.30 -10.18 1.60
C THR A 29 -11.87 -8.71 1.48
N PHE A 30 -10.66 -8.40 1.90
CA PHE A 30 -10.10 -7.04 1.89
C PHE A 30 -8.84 -7.03 1.05
N VAL A 31 -8.51 -5.87 0.51
CA VAL A 31 -7.33 -5.73 -0.34
C VAL A 31 -6.09 -5.42 0.49
N ASP A 32 -6.01 -5.98 1.67
CA ASP A 32 -4.85 -5.86 2.53
C ASP A 32 -3.77 -6.84 2.09
N ILE A 33 -2.55 -6.38 2.13
CA ILE A 33 -1.38 -7.20 1.85
C ILE A 33 -0.53 -7.22 3.10
N LEU A 34 -0.23 -8.41 3.58
CA LEU A 34 0.63 -8.59 4.74
C LEU A 34 1.89 -9.32 4.29
N ALA A 35 3.06 -8.78 4.63
CA ALA A 35 4.31 -9.35 4.17
C ALA A 35 5.37 -9.34 5.27
N TRP A 36 6.28 -10.30 5.21
CA TRP A 36 7.35 -10.46 6.20
C TRP A 36 8.68 -10.69 5.51
N LYS A 37 9.71 -10.03 6.04
CA LYS A 37 11.09 -10.24 5.61
C LYS A 37 12.03 -9.75 6.71
N ASP A 38 12.96 -10.62 7.13
CA ASP A 38 14.07 -10.23 8.04
C ASP A 38 13.62 -9.44 9.28
N GLY A 39 12.55 -9.89 9.93
CA GLY A 39 12.04 -9.25 11.15
C GLY A 39 11.16 -8.03 10.90
N THR A 40 10.96 -7.64 9.65
CA THR A 40 10.05 -6.54 9.29
C THR A 40 8.70 -7.11 8.88
N THR A 41 7.63 -6.51 9.41
CA THR A 41 6.25 -6.80 9.00
C THR A 41 5.72 -5.59 8.24
N LEU A 42 5.22 -5.82 7.03
CA LEU A 42 4.64 -4.77 6.20
C LEU A 42 3.15 -5.00 6.05
N LEU A 43 2.35 -3.99 6.39
CA LEU A 43 0.92 -3.98 6.11
C LEU A 43 0.65 -2.95 5.03
N ALA A 44 0.09 -3.37 3.91
CA ALA A 44 -0.18 -2.50 2.78
C ALA A 44 -1.66 -2.47 2.42
N GLU A 45 -2.12 -1.30 2.00
CA GLU A 45 -3.46 -1.08 1.46
C GLU A 45 -3.32 -0.70 0.00
N ALA A 46 -4.00 -1.40 -0.88
CA ALA A 46 -3.94 -1.15 -2.32
C ALA A 46 -5.26 -0.61 -2.83
N LYS A 47 -5.19 0.33 -3.77
CA LYS A 47 -6.35 0.88 -4.45
C LYS A 47 -6.14 0.85 -5.95
N GLY A 48 -7.22 0.67 -6.71
CA GLY A 48 -7.21 0.76 -8.15
C GLY A 48 -7.67 2.12 -8.65
N ILE A 49 -7.74 2.26 -9.96
CA ILE A 49 -8.28 3.47 -10.60
C ILE A 49 -9.79 3.48 -10.44
N THR A 50 -10.33 4.60 -9.93
CA THR A 50 -11.77 4.84 -9.86
C THR A 50 -12.07 6.27 -10.30
N SER A 51 -13.35 6.64 -10.28
CA SER A 51 -13.78 8.01 -10.59
C SER A 51 -13.52 9.01 -9.45
N SER A 52 -13.10 8.52 -8.28
CA SER A 52 -12.91 9.36 -7.08
C SER A 52 -11.57 9.09 -6.42
N PRO A 53 -10.44 9.37 -7.10
CA PRO A 53 -9.12 9.02 -6.57
C PRO A 53 -8.79 9.70 -5.24
N GLY A 54 -9.21 10.95 -5.05
CA GLY A 54 -8.97 11.65 -3.78
C GLY A 54 -9.68 10.99 -2.61
N LEU A 55 -10.94 10.61 -2.80
CA LEU A 55 -11.72 9.92 -1.77
C LEU A 55 -11.13 8.53 -1.48
N ASP A 56 -10.72 7.81 -2.52
CA ASP A 56 -10.13 6.49 -2.36
C ASP A 56 -8.84 6.55 -1.53
N VAL A 57 -8.02 7.55 -1.79
CA VAL A 57 -6.77 7.78 -1.05
C VAL A 57 -7.06 8.09 0.42
N ASP A 58 -8.01 8.99 0.68
CA ASP A 58 -8.37 9.35 2.05
C ASP A 58 -8.90 8.13 2.81
N THR A 59 -9.71 7.32 2.15
CA THR A 59 -10.23 6.07 2.73
C THR A 59 -9.09 5.10 3.03
N ALA A 60 -8.15 4.95 2.10
CA ALA A 60 -7.02 4.05 2.27
C ALA A 60 -6.11 4.48 3.43
N TYR A 61 -5.80 5.77 3.53
CA TYR A 61 -5.04 6.28 4.67
C TYR A 61 -5.77 6.02 5.99
N GLY A 62 -7.07 6.28 6.03
CA GLY A 62 -7.89 6.02 7.21
C GLY A 62 -7.87 4.55 7.60
N GLN A 63 -7.96 3.65 6.63
CA GLN A 63 -7.91 2.21 6.88
C GLN A 63 -6.55 1.79 7.45
N LEU A 64 -5.44 2.29 6.89
CA LEU A 64 -4.11 2.02 7.41
C LEU A 64 -3.95 2.52 8.84
N LEU A 65 -4.37 3.75 9.11
CA LEU A 65 -4.25 4.34 10.45
C LEU A 65 -5.03 3.53 11.47
N ARG A 66 -6.23 3.08 11.14
CA ARG A 66 -7.06 2.28 12.05
C ARG A 66 -6.48 0.90 12.33
N ARG A 67 -5.63 0.38 11.46
CA ARG A 67 -4.98 -0.92 11.64
C ARG A 67 -3.67 -0.84 12.42
N MET A 68 -3.18 0.37 12.67
CA MET A 68 -1.97 0.53 13.48
C MET A 68 -2.27 0.15 14.92
N PRO A 69 -1.38 -0.64 15.57
CA PRO A 69 -1.61 -1.02 16.97
C PRO A 69 -1.53 0.18 17.90
N ILE A 70 -2.23 0.10 19.02
CA ILE A 70 -2.22 1.17 20.05
C ILE A 70 -0.79 1.38 20.55
N GLU A 71 -0.08 0.28 20.84
CA GLU A 71 1.32 0.34 21.23
C GLU A 71 2.21 0.15 20.01
N PRO A 72 3.27 0.96 19.84
CA PRO A 72 4.16 0.80 18.71
C PRO A 72 4.74 -0.61 18.64
N GLN A 73 4.71 -1.20 17.45
CA GLN A 73 5.27 -2.53 17.21
C GLN A 73 6.61 -2.38 16.51
N HIS A 74 7.65 -2.93 17.14
CA HIS A 74 8.98 -2.91 16.55
C HIS A 74 8.99 -3.69 15.23
N GLY A 75 9.59 -3.09 14.19
CA GLY A 75 9.72 -3.75 12.89
C GLY A 75 8.46 -3.69 12.02
N TRP A 76 7.42 -2.97 12.41
CA TRP A 76 6.24 -2.79 11.55
C TRP A 76 6.39 -1.59 10.64
N ARG A 77 6.00 -1.78 9.38
CA ARG A 77 5.95 -0.74 8.35
C ARG A 77 4.59 -0.77 7.68
N TYR A 78 4.21 0.34 7.07
CA TYR A 78 2.92 0.49 6.41
C TYR A 78 3.15 1.00 4.99
N ALA A 79 2.28 0.62 4.07
CA ALA A 79 2.37 1.07 2.69
C ALA A 79 0.99 1.36 2.11
N LEU A 80 0.92 2.43 1.35
CA LEU A 80 -0.20 2.73 0.47
C LEU A 80 0.27 2.47 -0.95
N VAL A 81 -0.44 1.62 -1.68
CA VAL A 81 -0.07 1.23 -3.04
C VAL A 81 -1.17 1.70 -3.99
N VAL A 82 -0.81 2.55 -4.93
CA VAL A 82 -1.78 3.21 -5.82
C VAL A 82 -1.34 3.10 -7.28
N PRO A 83 -2.30 3.17 -8.22
CA PRO A 83 -1.94 3.35 -9.62
C PRO A 83 -1.22 4.68 -9.80
N GLU A 84 -0.35 4.78 -10.79
CA GLU A 84 0.41 6.00 -11.03
C GLU A 84 -0.50 7.21 -11.22
N GLU A 85 -1.66 7.03 -11.81
CA GLU A 85 -2.65 8.09 -12.04
C GLU A 85 -3.21 8.68 -10.72
N THR A 86 -3.15 7.92 -9.64
CA THR A 86 -3.64 8.34 -8.31
C THR A 86 -2.53 8.90 -7.42
N LEU A 87 -1.30 8.85 -7.88
CA LEU A 87 -0.12 9.20 -7.07
C LEU A 87 -0.18 10.63 -6.52
N LYS A 88 -0.63 11.58 -7.31
CA LYS A 88 -0.71 12.98 -6.88
C LYS A 88 -1.58 13.13 -5.63
N ALA A 89 -2.72 12.43 -5.59
CA ALA A 89 -3.60 12.44 -4.42
C ALA A 89 -2.92 11.80 -3.21
N ALA A 90 -2.22 10.68 -3.42
CA ALA A 90 -1.53 9.97 -2.35
C ALA A 90 -0.43 10.82 -1.71
N LEU A 91 0.26 11.63 -2.50
CA LEU A 91 1.37 12.46 -2.03
C LEU A 91 0.93 13.78 -1.39
N ARG A 92 -0.39 14.01 -1.24
CA ARG A 92 -0.89 15.16 -0.47
C ARG A 92 -0.55 15.05 1.01
N VAL A 93 -0.40 13.84 1.54
CA VAL A 93 0.17 13.65 2.88
C VAL A 93 1.68 13.79 2.73
N PRO A 94 2.30 14.83 3.31
CA PRO A 94 3.71 15.11 3.07
C PRO A 94 4.61 14.02 3.62
N GLN A 95 5.77 13.87 3.01
CA GLN A 95 6.75 12.85 3.39
C GLN A 95 7.07 12.89 4.87
N ARG A 96 7.21 14.09 5.44
CA ARG A 96 7.53 14.25 6.87
C ARG A 96 6.51 13.52 7.76
N ILE A 97 5.23 13.64 7.43
CA ILE A 97 4.16 12.98 8.20
C ILE A 97 4.19 11.47 7.96
N ARG A 98 4.37 11.06 6.70
CA ARG A 98 4.46 9.63 6.38
C ARG A 98 5.63 8.97 7.09
N ASP A 99 6.77 9.64 7.16
CA ASP A 99 7.95 9.12 7.85
C ASP A 99 7.67 8.92 9.35
N LEU A 100 6.98 9.86 9.98
CA LEU A 100 6.59 9.74 11.39
C LEU A 100 5.70 8.51 11.63
N LEU A 101 4.88 8.15 10.65
CA LEU A 101 3.97 7.01 10.75
C LEU A 101 4.62 5.70 10.31
N GLY A 102 5.83 5.73 9.78
CA GLY A 102 6.44 4.56 9.18
C GLY A 102 5.71 4.08 7.92
N LEU A 103 5.17 5.01 7.15
CA LEU A 103 4.31 4.74 6.00
C LEU A 103 4.98 5.16 4.70
N ASP A 104 5.05 4.23 3.75
CA ASP A 104 5.59 4.48 2.42
C ASP A 104 4.47 4.50 1.38
N VAL A 105 4.64 5.28 0.32
CA VAL A 105 3.75 5.27 -0.84
C VAL A 105 4.47 4.62 -2.02
N TYR A 106 3.79 3.69 -2.66
CA TYR A 106 4.27 3.04 -3.88
C TYR A 106 3.30 3.31 -5.02
N SER A 107 3.82 3.50 -6.21
CA SER A 107 2.99 3.60 -7.42
C SER A 107 3.19 2.37 -8.30
N VAL A 108 2.12 2.00 -9.01
CA VAL A 108 2.14 0.91 -9.99
C VAL A 108 1.71 1.50 -11.32
N ASN A 109 2.58 1.40 -12.34
CA ASN A 109 2.25 1.92 -13.66
C ASN A 109 1.44 0.91 -14.46
N GLN A 110 1.09 1.25 -15.70
CA GLN A 110 0.27 0.39 -16.56
C GLN A 110 0.94 -0.95 -16.89
N ASP A 111 2.26 -0.98 -16.90
CA ASP A 111 3.03 -2.20 -17.17
C ASP A 111 3.24 -3.05 -15.91
N GLY A 112 2.74 -2.61 -14.78
CA GLY A 112 2.90 -3.31 -13.51
C GLY A 112 4.22 -3.02 -12.80
N ALA A 113 4.98 -2.02 -13.23
CA ALA A 113 6.21 -1.64 -12.55
C ALA A 113 5.88 -0.89 -11.25
N VAL A 114 6.51 -1.32 -10.16
CA VAL A 114 6.32 -0.78 -8.81
C VAL A 114 7.47 0.18 -8.48
N THR A 115 7.13 1.36 -7.98
CA THR A 115 8.13 2.37 -7.64
C THR A 115 7.83 2.95 -6.26
N LEU A 116 8.82 2.96 -5.37
CA LEU A 116 8.73 3.67 -4.09
C LEU A 116 8.78 5.17 -4.34
N ARG A 117 7.84 5.90 -3.77
CA ARG A 117 7.74 7.36 -3.94
C ARG A 117 7.98 8.06 -2.62
N PRO A 118 9.04 8.88 -2.53
CA PRO A 118 9.30 9.68 -1.34
C PRO A 118 8.28 10.79 -1.13
#